data_518b204e9c96df1df45379702e59a7a9
#
_entry.id   518b204e9c96df1df45379702e59a7a9
#
_cell.length_a   1.000
_cell.length_b   1.000
_cell.length_c   1.000
_cell.angle_alpha   90.00
_cell.angle_beta   90.00
_cell.angle_gamma   90.00
#
_symmetry.space_group_name_H-M   'P 1'
#
loop_
_entity.id
_entity.type
_entity.pdbx_description
1 polymer ?
#
loop_
_entity_poly.entity_id
_entity_poly.type
_entity_poly.pdbx_seq_one_letter_code
_entity_poly.pdbx_strand_id
1 'polypeptide(L)'
;MRKVLVSIATVIGLVVSSNVAFADAAKPGQSMTHMKTAAGIASTLEAAGVILYVQGGATSAVIGETLSAATSQVVFHIPVTANKAGVQHVGSNIIFFNTANNQYLTLKNPVIDLAKGVVSATVPQAGDAKVDILTITNASTAKPKITKDKKAKQRTTAYTGTALVLAPGVAATIATVLGLPAGSLPDGLAFGTADVTLYSKTK
;
A
#
# COMPACT_ATOMS: atom_id res chain seq x y z
N MET A 1 -10.27 27.52 -41.65
CA MET A 1 -9.53 27.31 -40.41
C MET A 1 -9.66 25.82 -40.03
N ARG A 2 -8.65 25.02 -40.32
CA ARG A 2 -8.62 23.59 -40.00
C ARG A 2 -8.09 23.41 -38.59
N LYS A 3 -8.93 22.86 -37.67
CA LYS A 3 -8.50 22.45 -36.34
C LYS A 3 -7.76 21.11 -36.45
N VAL A 4 -6.46 21.12 -36.20
CA VAL A 4 -5.64 19.92 -36.06
C VAL A 4 -5.82 19.43 -34.65
N LEU A 5 -6.54 18.31 -34.47
CA LEU A 5 -6.58 17.55 -33.25
C LEU A 5 -5.33 16.66 -33.21
N VAL A 6 -4.38 17.05 -32.35
CA VAL A 6 -3.23 16.20 -32.03
C VAL A 6 -3.66 15.27 -30.91
N SER A 7 -3.98 14.04 -31.28
CA SER A 7 -4.15 12.95 -30.31
C SER A 7 -2.78 12.47 -29.89
N ILE A 8 -2.33 12.83 -28.72
CA ILE A 8 -1.16 12.20 -28.09
C ILE A 8 -1.64 10.92 -27.41
N ALA A 9 -1.54 9.80 -28.12
CA ALA A 9 -1.67 8.48 -27.54
C ALA A 9 -0.34 8.14 -26.83
N THR A 10 -0.27 8.42 -25.54
CA THR A 10 0.85 7.94 -24.72
C THR A 10 0.57 6.48 -24.38
N VAL A 11 1.09 5.58 -25.22
CA VAL A 11 1.12 4.15 -24.89
C VAL A 11 2.21 3.94 -23.84
N ILE A 12 1.82 3.95 -22.58
CA ILE A 12 2.68 3.39 -21.53
C ILE A 12 2.58 1.87 -21.66
N GLY A 13 3.55 1.30 -22.35
CA GLY A 13 3.69 -0.15 -22.48
C GLY A 13 4.04 -0.77 -21.14
N LEU A 14 3.02 -1.14 -20.37
CA LEU A 14 3.21 -2.05 -19.24
C LEU A 14 3.36 -3.46 -19.84
N VAL A 15 4.56 -4.00 -19.78
CA VAL A 15 4.81 -5.40 -20.15
C VAL A 15 4.13 -6.27 -19.08
N VAL A 16 2.95 -6.77 -19.41
CA VAL A 16 2.26 -7.77 -18.60
C VAL A 16 2.88 -9.12 -18.94
N SER A 17 3.85 -9.56 -18.16
CA SER A 17 4.29 -10.94 -18.18
C SER A 17 3.25 -11.78 -17.41
N SER A 18 2.48 -12.57 -18.13
CA SER A 18 1.37 -13.40 -17.65
C SER A 18 1.78 -14.63 -16.80
N ASN A 19 2.96 -14.63 -16.21
CA ASN A 19 3.43 -15.69 -15.30
C ASN A 19 4.16 -15.09 -14.12
N VAL A 20 3.46 -14.31 -13.35
CA VAL A 20 4.04 -13.82 -12.12
C VAL A 20 3.42 -14.58 -10.96
N ALA A 21 4.04 -15.68 -10.61
CA ALA A 21 3.89 -16.27 -9.29
C ALA A 21 4.44 -15.24 -8.28
N PHE A 22 3.62 -14.28 -7.92
CA PHE A 22 3.96 -13.28 -6.93
C PHE A 22 3.66 -13.77 -5.55
N ALA A 23 4.44 -14.64 -5.13
CA ALA A 23 4.85 -14.61 -3.77
C ALA A 23 6.37 -14.54 -3.86
N ASP A 24 6.93 -13.37 -3.98
CA ASP A 24 8.24 -13.19 -3.40
C ASP A 24 8.06 -13.41 -1.91
N ALA A 25 8.02 -14.69 -1.55
CA ALA A 25 8.11 -15.09 -0.16
C ALA A 25 9.32 -14.35 0.39
N ALA A 26 9.12 -13.51 1.40
CA ALA A 26 10.21 -12.78 2.03
C ALA A 26 11.37 -13.75 2.20
N LYS A 27 12.54 -13.41 1.65
CA LYS A 27 13.72 -14.28 1.75
C LYS A 27 13.94 -14.64 3.19
N PRO A 28 14.28 -15.90 3.52
CA PRO A 28 14.55 -16.28 4.90
C PRO A 28 15.48 -15.27 5.56
N GLY A 29 15.05 -14.68 6.70
CA GLY A 29 15.78 -13.63 7.39
C GLY A 29 15.43 -12.19 7.01
N GLN A 30 14.66 -11.95 5.97
CA GLN A 30 14.18 -10.62 5.60
C GLN A 30 12.71 -10.44 5.97
N SER A 31 12.43 -9.59 6.96
CA SER A 31 11.06 -9.26 7.35
C SER A 31 10.40 -8.37 6.28
N MET A 32 9.12 -8.64 5.99
CA MET A 32 8.41 -8.00 4.88
C MET A 32 6.94 -7.81 5.22
N THR A 33 6.36 -6.73 4.73
CA THR A 33 4.92 -6.53 4.63
C THR A 33 4.49 -6.62 3.17
N HIS A 34 3.54 -7.48 2.88
CA HIS A 34 2.84 -7.53 1.60
C HIS A 34 1.48 -6.88 1.80
N MET A 35 1.26 -5.74 1.20
CA MET A 35 -0.04 -5.06 1.21
C MET A 35 -0.66 -5.20 -0.18
N LYS A 36 -1.94 -5.57 -0.22
CA LYS A 36 -2.68 -5.72 -1.46
C LYS A 36 -3.96 -4.88 -1.38
N THR A 37 -4.20 -4.03 -2.38
CA THR A 37 -5.45 -3.26 -2.43
C THR A 37 -6.65 -4.20 -2.60
N ALA A 38 -7.82 -3.77 -2.15
CA ALA A 38 -9.07 -4.45 -2.48
C ALA A 38 -9.30 -4.39 -4.00
N ALA A 39 -10.04 -5.36 -4.53
CA ALA A 39 -10.45 -5.35 -5.92
C ALA A 39 -11.24 -4.07 -6.24
N GLY A 40 -10.95 -3.45 -7.37
CA GLY A 40 -11.60 -2.21 -7.80
C GLY A 40 -11.01 -0.92 -7.23
N ILE A 41 -10.15 -0.96 -6.21
CA ILE A 41 -9.50 0.25 -5.69
C ILE A 41 -8.60 0.89 -6.74
N ALA A 42 -7.80 0.10 -7.45
CA ALA A 42 -6.92 0.61 -8.50
C ALA A 42 -7.71 1.31 -9.59
N SER A 43 -8.80 0.69 -10.08
CA SER A 43 -9.66 1.28 -11.12
C SER A 43 -10.45 2.50 -10.63
N THR A 44 -10.89 2.50 -9.38
CA THR A 44 -11.56 3.67 -8.77
C THR A 44 -10.62 4.87 -8.70
N LEU A 45 -9.38 4.66 -8.27
CA LEU A 45 -8.38 5.72 -8.21
C LEU A 45 -7.98 6.20 -9.61
N GLU A 46 -7.77 5.28 -10.56
CA GLU A 46 -7.45 5.63 -11.95
C GLU A 46 -8.56 6.43 -12.61
N ALA A 47 -9.84 6.06 -12.39
CA ALA A 47 -10.98 6.82 -12.87
C ALA A 47 -11.04 8.25 -12.32
N ALA A 48 -10.50 8.46 -11.11
CA ALA A 48 -10.32 9.78 -10.50
C ALA A 48 -9.01 10.47 -10.95
N GLY A 49 -8.25 9.89 -11.88
CA GLY A 49 -6.97 10.40 -12.35
C GLY A 49 -5.80 10.13 -11.39
N VAL A 50 -5.98 9.27 -10.39
CA VAL A 50 -4.97 9.00 -9.35
C VAL A 50 -4.31 7.65 -9.58
N ILE A 51 -2.99 7.62 -9.59
CA ILE A 51 -2.19 6.42 -9.60
C ILE A 51 -1.48 6.22 -8.27
N LEU A 52 -1.30 4.95 -7.89
CA LEU A 52 -0.53 4.54 -6.72
C LEU A 52 0.82 3.97 -7.16
N TYR A 53 1.89 4.46 -6.54
CA TYR A 53 3.22 3.86 -6.71
C TYR A 53 4.04 3.98 -5.42
N VAL A 54 5.21 3.38 -5.40
CA VAL A 54 6.09 3.38 -4.24
C VAL A 54 7.46 3.92 -4.58
N GLN A 55 8.17 4.40 -3.56
CA GLN A 55 9.56 4.85 -3.64
C GLN A 55 10.38 4.32 -2.47
N GLY A 56 11.69 4.42 -2.61
CA GLY A 56 12.63 3.97 -1.59
C GLY A 56 12.79 2.45 -1.60
N GLY A 57 12.72 1.82 -0.43
CA GLY A 57 12.90 0.37 -0.31
C GLY A 57 11.72 -0.48 -0.72
N ALA A 58 10.54 0.11 -0.95
CA ALA A 58 9.35 -0.61 -1.34
C ALA A 58 9.29 -0.84 -2.86
N THR A 59 8.63 -1.92 -3.27
CA THR A 59 8.28 -2.21 -4.66
C THR A 59 6.79 -2.42 -4.81
N SER A 60 6.25 -2.23 -6.02
CA SER A 60 4.85 -2.49 -6.31
C SER A 60 4.68 -3.22 -7.64
N ALA A 61 3.58 -3.94 -7.76
CA ALA A 61 3.14 -4.61 -8.97
C ALA A 61 1.61 -4.51 -9.09
N VAL A 62 1.11 -4.65 -10.31
CA VAL A 62 -0.33 -4.73 -10.59
C VAL A 62 -0.69 -6.18 -10.86
N ILE A 63 -1.75 -6.65 -10.23
CA ILE A 63 -2.39 -7.92 -10.53
C ILE A 63 -3.66 -7.61 -11.29
N GLY A 64 -3.78 -8.12 -12.52
CA GLY A 64 -4.89 -7.87 -13.44
C GLY A 64 -4.37 -7.53 -14.84
N GLU A 65 -5.27 -7.44 -15.81
CA GLU A 65 -4.90 -7.15 -17.19
C GLU A 65 -4.47 -5.67 -17.37
N THR A 66 -5.17 -4.78 -16.71
CA THR A 66 -4.90 -3.33 -16.70
C THR A 66 -5.28 -2.73 -15.34
N LEU A 67 -4.81 -1.52 -15.01
CA LEU A 67 -5.25 -0.80 -13.80
C LEU A 67 -6.75 -0.51 -13.81
N SER A 68 -7.31 -0.26 -14.97
CA SER A 68 -8.74 0.07 -15.16
C SER A 68 -9.67 -1.14 -15.03
N ALA A 69 -9.17 -2.36 -15.04
CA ALA A 69 -10.02 -3.53 -14.83
C ALA A 69 -10.63 -3.55 -13.42
N ALA A 70 -11.92 -3.81 -13.31
CA ALA A 70 -12.63 -3.79 -12.03
C ALA A 70 -12.07 -4.75 -10.96
N THR A 71 -11.31 -5.76 -11.38
CA THR A 71 -10.67 -6.74 -10.49
C THR A 71 -9.20 -6.44 -10.22
N SER A 72 -8.64 -5.40 -10.83
CA SER A 72 -7.22 -5.05 -10.66
C SER A 72 -6.89 -4.65 -9.24
N GLN A 73 -5.72 -5.08 -8.81
CA GLN A 73 -5.19 -4.84 -7.48
C GLN A 73 -3.74 -4.37 -7.58
N VAL A 74 -3.33 -3.47 -6.72
CA VAL A 74 -1.91 -3.11 -6.55
C VAL A 74 -1.38 -3.88 -5.36
N VAL A 75 -0.25 -4.55 -5.56
CA VAL A 75 0.48 -5.25 -4.48
C VAL A 75 1.74 -4.48 -4.18
N PHE A 76 1.98 -4.25 -2.91
CA PHE A 76 3.16 -3.58 -2.40
C PHE A 76 3.98 -4.57 -1.58
N HIS A 77 5.29 -4.59 -1.83
CA HIS A 77 6.29 -5.32 -1.04
C HIS A 77 7.10 -4.29 -0.28
N ILE A 78 6.91 -4.23 1.03
CA ILE A 78 7.47 -3.16 1.87
C ILE A 78 8.39 -3.79 2.91
N PRO A 79 9.73 -3.57 2.83
CA PRO A 79 10.67 -4.11 3.79
C PRO A 79 10.41 -3.60 5.21
N VAL A 80 10.41 -4.52 6.17
CA VAL A 80 10.33 -4.19 7.59
C VAL A 80 11.71 -3.84 8.10
N THR A 81 11.87 -2.66 8.68
CA THR A 81 13.15 -2.18 9.22
C THR A 81 13.27 -2.36 10.73
N ALA A 82 12.15 -2.33 11.46
CA ALA A 82 12.09 -2.56 12.90
C ALA A 82 10.68 -2.99 13.33
N ASN A 83 10.56 -3.57 14.55
CA ASN A 83 9.27 -4.02 15.09
C ASN A 83 9.09 -3.77 16.60
N LYS A 84 9.85 -2.84 17.20
CA LYS A 84 9.78 -2.57 18.64
C LYS A 84 8.56 -1.72 19.04
N ALA A 85 8.15 -0.80 18.17
CA ALA A 85 7.01 0.11 18.40
C ALA A 85 6.09 0.07 17.16
N GLY A 86 5.51 -1.11 16.90
CA GLY A 86 4.84 -1.42 15.66
C GLY A 86 5.80 -1.90 14.56
N VAL A 87 5.24 -2.35 13.44
CA VAL A 87 6.01 -2.82 12.28
C VAL A 87 6.40 -1.61 11.44
N GLN A 88 7.68 -1.24 11.48
CA GLN A 88 8.20 -0.02 10.86
C GLN A 88 8.80 -0.31 9.48
N HIS A 89 8.62 0.64 8.56
CA HIS A 89 9.08 0.55 7.17
C HIS A 89 9.87 1.81 6.79
N VAL A 90 10.91 2.10 7.56
CA VAL A 90 11.75 3.29 7.34
C VAL A 90 12.41 3.23 5.96
N GLY A 91 12.36 4.35 5.23
CA GLY A 91 12.89 4.47 3.88
C GLY A 91 11.93 3.99 2.79
N SER A 92 10.70 3.56 3.13
CA SER A 92 9.65 3.21 2.17
C SER A 92 8.57 4.28 2.14
N ASN A 93 8.12 4.66 0.93
CA ASN A 93 7.06 5.65 0.73
C ASN A 93 5.99 5.07 -0.19
N ILE A 94 4.73 5.41 0.09
CA ILE A 94 3.59 5.16 -0.78
C ILE A 94 3.11 6.50 -1.29
N ILE A 95 2.88 6.63 -2.59
CA ILE A 95 2.55 7.89 -3.23
C ILE A 95 1.24 7.75 -4.00
N PHE A 96 0.32 8.67 -3.73
CA PHE A 96 -0.84 8.94 -4.55
C PHE A 96 -0.50 10.12 -5.44
N PHE A 97 -0.63 9.97 -6.74
CA PHE A 97 -0.31 11.00 -7.73
C PHE A 97 -1.50 11.26 -8.64
N ASN A 98 -1.95 12.50 -8.69
CA ASN A 98 -3.00 12.92 -9.62
C ASN A 98 -2.37 13.35 -10.94
N THR A 99 -2.64 12.58 -12.00
CA THR A 99 -2.09 12.81 -13.34
C THR A 99 -2.66 14.02 -14.05
N ALA A 100 -3.83 14.51 -13.61
CA ALA A 100 -4.50 15.66 -14.24
C ALA A 100 -3.90 17.01 -13.82
N ASN A 101 -3.37 17.11 -12.59
CA ASN A 101 -2.89 18.37 -12.02
C ASN A 101 -1.48 18.29 -11.41
N ASN A 102 -0.85 17.10 -11.45
CA ASN A 102 0.47 16.81 -10.87
C ASN A 102 0.55 16.97 -9.34
N GLN A 103 -0.58 17.02 -8.65
CA GLN A 103 -0.60 17.00 -7.19
C GLN A 103 -0.32 15.59 -6.68
N TYR A 104 0.31 15.50 -5.52
CA TYR A 104 0.64 14.22 -4.94
C TYR A 104 0.55 14.25 -3.42
N LEU A 105 0.28 13.10 -2.84
CA LEU A 105 0.33 12.84 -1.42
C LEU A 105 1.37 11.74 -1.17
N THR A 106 2.31 12.02 -0.29
CA THR A 106 3.34 11.04 0.11
C THR A 106 3.06 10.53 1.52
N LEU A 107 3.00 9.23 1.67
CA LEU A 107 2.95 8.54 2.95
C LEU A 107 4.34 7.95 3.23
N LYS A 108 5.14 8.64 4.05
CA LYS A 108 6.50 8.25 4.38
C LYS A 108 6.55 7.30 5.57
N ASN A 109 7.45 6.34 5.52
CA ASN A 109 7.82 5.48 6.65
C ASN A 109 6.59 4.87 7.35
N PRO A 110 5.72 4.15 6.64
CA PRO A 110 4.51 3.62 7.25
C PRO A 110 4.82 2.70 8.44
N VAL A 111 3.95 2.73 9.44
CA VAL A 111 4.04 1.93 10.66
C VAL A 111 2.72 1.22 10.88
N ILE A 112 2.74 -0.10 10.95
CA ILE A 112 1.57 -0.92 11.33
C ILE A 112 1.61 -1.13 12.84
N ASP A 113 0.64 -0.58 13.55
CA ASP A 113 0.45 -0.76 14.98
C ASP A 113 -0.78 -1.65 15.24
N LEU A 114 -0.54 -2.95 15.35
CA LEU A 114 -1.61 -3.93 15.60
C LEU A 114 -2.27 -3.74 16.98
N ALA A 115 -1.55 -3.20 17.96
CA ALA A 115 -2.11 -2.97 19.31
C ALA A 115 -3.10 -1.81 19.30
N LYS A 116 -2.83 -0.77 18.53
CA LYS A 116 -3.75 0.36 18.34
C LYS A 116 -4.77 0.12 17.23
N GLY A 117 -4.55 -0.87 16.36
CA GLY A 117 -5.40 -1.15 15.21
C GLY A 117 -5.31 -0.09 14.10
N VAL A 118 -4.12 0.47 13.88
CA VAL A 118 -3.92 1.52 12.88
C VAL A 118 -2.67 1.31 12.04
N VAL A 119 -2.66 1.88 10.84
CA VAL A 119 -1.46 2.15 10.05
C VAL A 119 -1.26 3.65 9.98
N SER A 120 -0.15 4.13 10.50
CA SER A 120 0.22 5.55 10.45
C SER A 120 1.39 5.80 9.50
N ALA A 121 1.48 7.01 8.96
CA ALA A 121 2.60 7.44 8.14
C ALA A 121 2.95 8.91 8.43
N THR A 122 4.15 9.32 8.11
CA THR A 122 4.53 10.73 8.09
C THR A 122 4.08 11.35 6.76
N VAL A 123 3.38 12.46 6.83
CA VAL A 123 2.80 13.17 5.66
C VAL A 123 3.48 14.52 5.49
N PRO A 124 4.41 14.68 4.52
CA PRO A 124 5.10 15.94 4.27
C PRO A 124 4.15 17.09 3.95
N GLN A 125 3.09 16.81 3.20
CA GLN A 125 2.09 17.81 2.83
C GLN A 125 1.30 18.35 4.04
N ALA A 126 1.39 17.67 5.19
CA ALA A 126 0.85 18.10 6.48
C ALA A 126 1.94 18.57 7.46
N GLY A 127 3.06 19.09 6.96
CA GLY A 127 4.19 19.54 7.78
C GLY A 127 4.94 18.42 8.48
N ASP A 128 5.11 17.28 7.82
CA ASP A 128 5.72 16.06 8.36
C ASP A 128 4.97 15.49 9.60
N ALA A 129 3.67 15.79 9.74
CA ALA A 129 2.85 15.21 10.79
C ALA A 129 2.72 13.70 10.61
N LYS A 130 2.73 12.97 11.73
CA LYS A 130 2.36 11.56 11.76
C LYS A 130 0.85 11.44 11.83
N VAL A 131 0.25 10.81 10.81
CA VAL A 131 -1.20 10.69 10.65
C VAL A 131 -1.58 9.21 10.58
N ASP A 132 -2.67 8.83 11.23
CA ASP A 132 -3.27 7.51 11.07
C ASP A 132 -4.05 7.48 9.75
N ILE A 133 -3.55 6.70 8.79
CA ILE A 133 -4.06 6.65 7.41
C ILE A 133 -5.07 5.53 7.23
N LEU A 134 -4.81 4.37 7.85
CA LEU A 134 -5.68 3.21 7.75
C LEU A 134 -6.04 2.70 9.14
N THR A 135 -7.27 2.23 9.28
CA THR A 135 -7.74 1.45 10.43
C THR A 135 -7.65 -0.03 10.11
N ILE A 136 -7.20 -0.82 11.06
CA ILE A 136 -7.13 -2.29 10.98
C ILE A 136 -8.40 -2.83 11.63
N THR A 137 -9.37 -3.24 10.84
CA THR A 137 -10.70 -3.62 11.34
C THR A 137 -10.73 -4.95 12.09
N ASN A 138 -9.76 -5.82 11.85
CA ASN A 138 -9.65 -7.12 12.51
C ASN A 138 -8.41 -7.22 13.44
N ALA A 139 -7.88 -6.11 13.94
CA ALA A 139 -6.69 -6.08 14.79
C ALA A 139 -6.82 -6.97 16.04
N SER A 140 -7.98 -6.96 16.69
CA SER A 140 -8.24 -7.76 17.90
C SER A 140 -8.27 -9.27 17.65
N THR A 141 -8.54 -9.70 16.42
CA THR A 141 -8.60 -11.11 16.00
C THR A 141 -7.37 -11.57 15.23
N ALA A 142 -6.51 -10.64 14.83
CA ALA A 142 -5.28 -10.93 14.10
C ALA A 142 -4.27 -11.65 15.01
N LYS A 143 -4.29 -12.99 14.98
CA LYS A 143 -3.35 -13.81 15.75
C LYS A 143 -2.16 -14.21 14.89
N PRO A 144 -0.91 -14.04 15.39
CA PRO A 144 0.25 -14.46 14.65
C PRO A 144 0.39 -15.97 14.59
N LYS A 145 0.72 -16.49 13.42
CA LYS A 145 1.27 -17.85 13.27
C LYS A 145 2.76 -17.80 13.55
N ILE A 146 3.21 -18.54 14.55
CA ILE A 146 4.61 -18.61 14.95
C ILE A 146 5.19 -19.96 14.53
N THR A 147 6.27 -19.93 13.76
CA THR A 147 7.06 -21.13 13.39
C THR A 147 8.50 -20.96 13.82
N LYS A 148 9.16 -22.05 14.18
CA LYS A 148 10.58 -22.07 14.56
C LYS A 148 11.32 -23.05 13.67
N ASP A 149 12.35 -22.56 13.00
CA ASP A 149 13.31 -23.39 12.28
C ASP A 149 14.55 -23.59 13.18
N LYS A 150 14.71 -24.79 13.70
CA LYS A 150 15.84 -25.13 14.58
C LYS A 150 17.17 -25.18 13.82
N LYS A 151 17.15 -25.59 12.53
CA LYS A 151 18.37 -25.66 11.70
C LYS A 151 18.87 -24.27 11.34
N ALA A 152 17.97 -23.39 10.92
CA ALA A 152 18.28 -22.01 10.60
C ALA A 152 18.42 -21.10 11.84
N LYS A 153 18.14 -21.63 13.05
CA LYS A 153 18.07 -20.82 14.29
C LYS A 153 17.20 -19.59 14.12
N GLN A 154 16.04 -19.77 13.50
CA GLN A 154 15.14 -18.68 13.10
C GLN A 154 13.73 -18.89 13.65
N ARG A 155 13.10 -17.80 14.08
CA ARG A 155 11.68 -17.73 14.41
C ARG A 155 11.00 -16.84 13.38
N THR A 156 9.92 -17.32 12.80
CA THR A 156 9.04 -16.55 11.93
C THR A 156 7.74 -16.26 12.67
N THR A 157 7.32 -15.00 12.65
CA THR A 157 6.01 -14.55 13.15
C THR A 157 5.25 -13.95 11.98
N ALA A 158 4.14 -14.55 11.58
CA ALA A 158 3.35 -14.11 10.43
C ALA A 158 1.94 -13.71 10.87
N TYR A 159 1.52 -12.52 10.46
CA TYR A 159 0.14 -12.04 10.52
C TYR A 159 -0.41 -12.04 9.10
N THR A 160 -1.54 -12.65 8.86
CA THR A 160 -2.14 -12.78 7.53
C THR A 160 -3.54 -12.19 7.50
N GLY A 161 -3.93 -11.61 6.36
CA GLY A 161 -5.27 -11.10 6.13
C GLY A 161 -5.65 -9.92 7.03
N THR A 162 -4.69 -9.08 7.43
CA THR A 162 -4.96 -7.86 8.19
C THR A 162 -5.80 -6.91 7.33
N ALA A 163 -7.08 -6.75 7.66
CA ALA A 163 -8.02 -5.96 6.86
C ALA A 163 -7.85 -4.45 7.12
N LEU A 164 -7.70 -3.67 6.05
CA LEU A 164 -7.38 -2.25 6.05
C LEU A 164 -8.52 -1.44 5.43
N VAL A 165 -8.96 -0.41 6.14
CA VAL A 165 -9.90 0.60 5.63
C VAL A 165 -9.31 1.99 5.82
N LEU A 166 -9.69 2.96 4.99
CA LEU A 166 -9.29 4.35 5.23
C LEU A 166 -9.77 4.81 6.61
N ALA A 167 -8.89 5.44 7.37
CA ALA A 167 -9.26 6.01 8.66
C ALA A 167 -10.27 7.16 8.48
N PRO A 168 -11.10 7.46 9.50
CA PRO A 168 -12.11 8.51 9.40
C PRO A 168 -11.51 9.87 8.97
N GLY A 169 -12.13 10.53 7.99
CA GLY A 169 -11.70 11.83 7.45
C GLY A 169 -10.50 11.79 6.51
N VAL A 170 -9.81 10.65 6.38
CA VAL A 170 -8.63 10.50 5.49
C VAL A 170 -9.04 10.58 4.04
N ALA A 171 -10.19 10.03 3.65
CA ALA A 171 -10.70 10.11 2.28
C ALA A 171 -10.86 11.57 1.82
N ALA A 172 -11.47 12.42 2.64
CA ALA A 172 -11.62 13.86 2.37
C ALA A 172 -10.26 14.58 2.29
N THR A 173 -9.34 14.23 3.18
CA THR A 173 -7.97 14.79 3.19
C THR A 173 -7.22 14.41 1.91
N ILE A 174 -7.27 13.15 1.49
CA ILE A 174 -6.66 12.68 0.23
C ILE A 174 -7.25 13.45 -0.95
N ALA A 175 -8.59 13.55 -1.03
CA ALA A 175 -9.27 14.27 -2.09
C ALA A 175 -8.83 15.75 -2.14
N THR A 176 -8.76 16.42 -1.00
CA THR A 176 -8.33 17.82 -0.91
C THR A 176 -6.88 18.00 -1.38
N VAL A 177 -5.95 17.19 -0.87
CA VAL A 177 -4.51 17.29 -1.21
C VAL A 177 -4.28 17.01 -2.69
N LEU A 178 -5.04 16.09 -3.27
CA LEU A 178 -4.92 15.72 -4.69
C LEU A 178 -5.76 16.60 -5.63
N GLY A 179 -6.52 17.57 -5.10
CA GLY A 179 -7.41 18.43 -5.91
C GLY A 179 -8.54 17.65 -6.57
N LEU A 180 -9.03 16.58 -5.93
CA LEU A 180 -10.17 15.82 -6.40
C LEU A 180 -11.49 16.46 -5.94
N PRO A 181 -12.60 16.24 -6.65
CA PRO A 181 -13.91 16.65 -6.18
C PRO A 181 -14.23 16.06 -4.80
N ALA A 182 -14.96 16.82 -3.97
CA ALA A 182 -15.41 16.32 -2.67
C ALA A 182 -16.27 15.07 -2.86
N GLY A 183 -16.03 14.05 -2.02
CA GLY A 183 -16.75 12.77 -2.09
C GLY A 183 -16.24 11.80 -3.16
N SER A 184 -15.17 12.11 -3.89
CA SER A 184 -14.55 11.19 -4.85
C SER A 184 -14.08 9.88 -4.21
N LEU A 185 -13.71 9.93 -2.94
CA LEU A 185 -13.33 8.77 -2.15
C LEU A 185 -14.29 8.64 -0.96
N PRO A 186 -14.97 7.52 -0.77
CA PRO A 186 -15.86 7.32 0.37
C PRO A 186 -15.07 7.14 1.67
N ASP A 187 -15.60 7.65 2.78
CA ASP A 187 -15.06 7.37 4.11
C ASP A 187 -15.17 5.88 4.43
N GLY A 188 -14.17 5.37 5.14
CA GLY A 188 -14.12 3.95 5.47
C GLY A 188 -13.94 3.03 4.27
N LEU A 189 -13.46 3.57 3.14
CA LEU A 189 -13.16 2.78 1.94
C LEU A 189 -12.31 1.57 2.30
N ALA A 190 -12.80 0.37 1.97
CA ALA A 190 -12.04 -0.87 2.12
C ALA A 190 -10.79 -0.81 1.23
N PHE A 191 -9.65 -0.47 1.83
CA PHE A 191 -8.41 -0.23 1.08
C PHE A 191 -7.75 -1.52 0.62
N GLY A 192 -7.80 -2.56 1.46
CA GLY A 192 -7.18 -3.84 1.12
C GLY A 192 -6.83 -4.70 2.32
N THR A 193 -5.78 -5.49 2.16
CA THR A 193 -5.23 -6.37 3.20
C THR A 193 -3.72 -6.23 3.30
N ALA A 194 -3.17 -6.54 4.47
CA ALA A 194 -1.73 -6.67 4.67
C ALA A 194 -1.37 -8.00 5.31
N ASP A 195 -0.33 -8.63 4.79
CA ASP A 195 0.34 -9.78 5.39
C ASP A 195 1.72 -9.34 5.88
N VAL A 196 2.00 -9.58 7.16
CA VAL A 196 3.26 -9.18 7.79
C VAL A 196 4.04 -10.43 8.18
N THR A 197 5.27 -10.57 7.69
CA THR A 197 6.19 -11.63 8.06
C THR A 197 7.41 -11.06 8.76
N LEU A 198 7.62 -11.45 10.00
CA LEU A 198 8.74 -11.01 10.83
C LEU A 198 9.67 -12.19 11.10
N TYR A 199 10.94 -11.99 10.83
CA TYR A 199 12.01 -12.94 11.15
C TYR A 199 12.84 -12.45 12.33
N SER A 200 13.14 -13.35 13.25
CA SER A 200 14.05 -13.11 14.37
C SER A 200 14.93 -14.31 14.61
N LYS A 201 16.16 -14.08 15.08
CA LYS A 201 17.06 -15.18 15.49
C LYS A 201 16.52 -15.84 16.76
N THR A 202 16.60 -17.15 16.83
CA THR A 202 16.45 -17.90 18.10
C THR A 202 17.81 -18.10 18.72
N LYS A 203 17.86 -18.02 20.04
CA LYS A 203 19.08 -18.39 20.80
C LYS A 203 19.34 -19.88 20.70
#